data_40f83c083940b87004fdbbb724f03bc9
#
_entry.id   40f83c083940b87004fdbbb724f03bc9
#
_cell.length_a   1.000
_cell.length_b   1.000
_cell.length_c   1.000
_cell.angle_alpha   90.00
_cell.angle_beta   90.00
_cell.angle_gamma   90.00
#
_symmetry.space_group_name_H-M   'P 1'
#
loop_
_entity.id
_entity.type
_entity.pdbx_description
1 polymer ?
#
loop_
_entity_poly.entity_id
_entity_poly.type
_entity_poly.pdbx_seq_one_letter_code
_entity_poly.pdbx_strand_id
1 'polypeptide(L)'
;MNTIKTGLLTTLLLACLCMLQAVQAESTITIDSAWIREAPPATSVLAAYMTINNASETDQQITGMDSPDFRSAEIHRTVVEDGVAKMLPVSGLDVAAGGSISLEPGGLHVMLFDPQRPLREGDTATLVVHTASGAAISVQATVVRKTGDDAGHDHSHHHH
;
A
#
# COMPACT_ATOMS: atom_id res chain seq x y z
N MET A 1 -5.17 51.47 -42.56
CA MET A 1 -6.09 51.39 -41.39
C MET A 1 -6.43 49.94 -41.08
N ASN A 2 -5.42 49.01 -40.99
CA ASN A 2 -5.62 47.57 -40.83
C ASN A 2 -4.67 46.90 -39.79
N THR A 3 -3.98 47.65 -38.94
CA THR A 3 -2.94 47.10 -38.03
C THR A 3 -3.48 46.83 -36.59
N ILE A 4 -4.68 47.23 -36.25
CA ILE A 4 -5.25 47.10 -34.87
C ILE A 4 -5.98 45.77 -34.66
N LYS A 5 -6.41 45.09 -35.74
CA LYS A 5 -7.18 43.85 -35.62
C LYS A 5 -6.36 42.59 -35.37
N THR A 6 -5.09 42.58 -35.72
CA THR A 6 -4.20 41.41 -35.54
C THR A 6 -3.66 41.28 -34.10
N GLY A 7 -3.56 42.38 -33.35
CA GLY A 7 -3.04 42.34 -31.95
C GLY A 7 -4.04 41.75 -30.94
N LEU A 8 -5.36 41.93 -31.19
CA LEU A 8 -6.36 41.49 -30.26
C LEU A 8 -6.62 39.97 -30.32
N LEU A 9 -6.39 39.35 -31.48
CA LEU A 9 -6.58 37.93 -31.69
C LEU A 9 -5.44 37.09 -31.08
N THR A 10 -4.20 37.64 -31.11
CA THR A 10 -3.02 36.97 -30.54
C THR A 10 -3.03 37.01 -29.01
N THR A 11 -3.54 38.08 -28.40
CA THR A 11 -3.66 38.19 -26.93
C THR A 11 -4.75 37.26 -26.37
N LEU A 12 -5.82 37.01 -27.12
CA LEU A 12 -6.90 36.12 -26.70
C LEU A 12 -6.47 34.63 -26.75
N LEU A 13 -5.61 34.28 -27.74
CA LEU A 13 -5.10 32.89 -27.87
C LEU A 13 -4.10 32.54 -26.78
N LEU A 14 -3.30 33.52 -26.31
CA LEU A 14 -2.32 33.32 -25.23
C LEU A 14 -2.97 33.18 -23.85
N ALA A 15 -4.10 33.85 -23.62
CA ALA A 15 -4.87 33.75 -22.37
C ALA A 15 -5.59 32.40 -22.21
N CYS A 16 -5.95 31.74 -23.32
CA CYS A 16 -6.62 30.44 -23.27
C CYS A 16 -5.66 29.27 -22.97
N LEU A 17 -4.35 29.43 -23.18
CA LEU A 17 -3.33 28.41 -22.97
C LEU A 17 -2.91 28.26 -21.49
N CYS A 18 -3.26 29.23 -20.63
CA CYS A 18 -2.90 29.20 -19.20
C CYS A 18 -3.89 28.44 -18.31
N MET A 19 -4.96 27.89 -18.83
CA MET A 19 -6.02 27.25 -18.03
C MET A 19 -5.96 25.71 -17.94
N LEU A 20 -4.94 25.07 -18.52
CA LEU A 20 -4.71 23.63 -18.31
C LEU A 20 -3.65 23.41 -17.19
N GLN A 21 -3.88 23.95 -16.02
CA GLN A 21 -3.25 23.42 -14.84
C GLN A 21 -4.02 22.16 -14.48
N ALA A 22 -3.44 20.99 -14.79
CA ALA A 22 -3.92 19.75 -14.24
C ALA A 22 -3.87 19.87 -12.72
N VAL A 23 -5.04 19.97 -12.08
CA VAL A 23 -5.17 19.77 -10.63
C VAL A 23 -4.71 18.34 -10.41
N GLN A 24 -3.46 18.17 -10.02
CA GLN A 24 -3.01 16.92 -9.43
C GLN A 24 -3.73 16.86 -8.08
N ALA A 25 -4.76 16.02 -8.00
CA ALA A 25 -5.37 15.68 -6.73
C ALA A 25 -4.25 15.01 -5.89
N GLU A 26 -3.71 15.74 -4.92
CA GLU A 26 -2.84 15.13 -3.92
C GLU A 26 -3.61 13.97 -3.29
N SER A 27 -3.00 12.78 -3.32
CA SER A 27 -3.60 11.62 -2.69
C SER A 27 -3.72 11.90 -1.19
N THR A 28 -4.93 11.90 -0.69
CA THR A 28 -5.21 12.04 0.75
C THR A 28 -4.89 10.75 1.53
N ILE A 29 -4.55 9.68 0.81
CA ILE A 29 -4.05 8.45 1.38
C ILE A 29 -2.53 8.52 1.49
N THR A 30 -2.01 8.27 2.68
CA THR A 30 -0.59 8.12 2.97
C THR A 30 -0.31 6.74 3.56
N ILE A 31 0.92 6.26 3.34
CA ILE A 31 1.33 4.94 3.79
C ILE A 31 2.57 5.10 4.65
N ASP A 32 2.48 4.62 5.89
CA ASP A 32 3.56 4.69 6.87
C ASP A 32 4.05 3.30 7.26
N SER A 33 5.31 3.25 7.71
CA SER A 33 5.94 2.06 8.31
C SER A 33 5.84 0.80 7.45
N ALA A 34 5.95 0.94 6.12
CA ALA A 34 5.90 -0.20 5.22
C ALA A 34 7.15 -1.09 5.37
N TRP A 35 6.94 -2.38 5.63
CA TRP A 35 8.00 -3.35 5.75
C TRP A 35 7.57 -4.75 5.28
N ILE A 36 8.54 -5.57 4.88
CA ILE A 36 8.36 -6.95 4.44
C ILE A 36 9.09 -7.85 5.43
N ARG A 37 8.45 -8.92 5.87
CA ARG A 37 9.14 -9.93 6.69
C ARG A 37 10.09 -10.74 5.82
N GLU A 38 11.39 -10.78 6.21
CA GLU A 38 12.33 -11.66 5.55
C GLU A 38 11.86 -13.12 5.66
N ALA A 39 11.90 -13.82 4.55
CA ALA A 39 11.52 -15.23 4.47
C ALA A 39 12.77 -16.10 4.21
N PRO A 40 12.73 -17.40 4.56
CA PRO A 40 13.81 -18.33 4.22
C PRO A 40 14.11 -18.31 2.72
N PRO A 41 15.36 -18.58 2.31
CA PRO A 41 15.72 -18.70 0.91
C PRO A 41 14.80 -19.66 0.16
N ALA A 42 14.46 -19.33 -1.09
CA ALA A 42 13.56 -20.10 -1.96
C ALA A 42 12.08 -20.09 -1.53
N THR A 43 11.67 -19.26 -0.59
CA THR A 43 10.24 -19.04 -0.31
C THR A 43 9.62 -18.21 -1.43
N SER A 44 8.51 -18.71 -1.99
CA SER A 44 7.77 -18.03 -3.07
C SER A 44 6.74 -17.04 -2.56
N VAL A 45 6.51 -16.94 -1.25
CA VAL A 45 5.50 -16.06 -0.65
C VAL A 45 6.09 -15.32 0.53
N LEU A 46 6.00 -13.98 0.51
CA LEU A 46 6.40 -13.10 1.60
C LEU A 46 5.17 -12.36 2.14
N ALA A 47 5.30 -11.78 3.34
CA ALA A 47 4.27 -10.96 3.94
C ALA A 47 4.77 -9.53 4.11
N ALA A 48 3.93 -8.55 3.73
CA ALA A 48 4.18 -7.13 3.97
C ALA A 48 3.12 -6.53 4.91
N TYR A 49 3.54 -5.50 5.61
CA TYR A 49 2.81 -4.80 6.64
C TYR A 49 3.00 -3.30 6.49
N MET A 50 1.98 -2.52 6.87
CA MET A 50 2.02 -1.06 6.76
C MET A 50 0.84 -0.44 7.52
N THR A 51 0.88 0.86 7.72
CA THR A 51 -0.29 1.63 8.13
C THR A 51 -0.75 2.50 6.97
N ILE A 52 -2.04 2.44 6.65
CA ILE A 52 -2.68 3.26 5.62
C ILE A 52 -3.52 4.32 6.32
N ASN A 53 -3.23 5.60 6.07
CA ASN A 53 -3.95 6.72 6.66
C ASN A 53 -4.78 7.44 5.59
N ASN A 54 -5.97 7.86 5.97
CA ASN A 54 -6.85 8.69 5.16
C ASN A 54 -6.96 10.08 5.81
N ALA A 55 -6.28 11.07 5.25
CA ALA A 55 -6.32 12.45 5.73
C ALA A 55 -7.51 13.25 5.16
N SER A 56 -8.38 12.63 4.37
CA SER A 56 -9.55 13.31 3.80
C SER A 56 -10.75 13.33 4.76
N GLU A 57 -11.72 14.18 4.45
CA GLU A 57 -13.00 14.28 5.16
C GLU A 57 -14.04 13.23 4.70
N THR A 58 -13.66 12.32 3.79
CA THR A 58 -14.54 11.28 3.26
C THR A 58 -13.89 9.91 3.39
N ASP A 59 -14.71 8.88 3.56
CA ASP A 59 -14.24 7.49 3.55
C ASP A 59 -13.55 7.18 2.22
N GLN A 60 -12.45 6.44 2.28
CA GLN A 60 -11.70 5.99 1.12
C GLN A 60 -11.66 4.46 1.09
N GLN A 61 -11.72 3.89 -0.10
CA GLN A 61 -11.61 2.45 -0.27
C GLN A 61 -10.32 2.09 -0.99
N ILE A 62 -9.54 1.20 -0.38
CA ILE A 62 -8.42 0.53 -1.02
C ILE A 62 -8.98 -0.67 -1.79
N THR A 63 -8.74 -0.73 -3.08
CA THR A 63 -9.30 -1.76 -3.98
C THR A 63 -8.34 -2.89 -4.27
N GLY A 64 -7.05 -2.70 -3.96
CA GLY A 64 -6.02 -3.73 -4.17
C GLY A 64 -4.62 -3.19 -4.01
N MET A 65 -3.67 -4.09 -4.20
CA MET A 65 -2.23 -3.78 -4.17
C MET A 65 -1.51 -4.50 -5.31
N ASP A 66 -0.44 -3.86 -5.81
CA ASP A 66 0.48 -4.39 -6.79
C ASP A 66 1.92 -4.20 -6.36
N SER A 67 2.84 -4.85 -7.05
CA SER A 67 4.27 -4.64 -6.90
C SER A 67 5.00 -4.98 -8.20
N PRO A 68 5.91 -4.12 -8.68
CA PRO A 68 6.79 -4.48 -9.81
C PRO A 68 7.86 -5.51 -9.40
N ASP A 69 8.11 -5.69 -8.10
CA ASP A 69 9.13 -6.61 -7.56
C ASP A 69 8.59 -8.04 -7.32
N PHE A 70 7.27 -8.24 -7.48
CA PHE A 70 6.58 -9.51 -7.28
C PHE A 70 5.65 -9.83 -8.44
N ARG A 71 5.28 -11.10 -8.63
CA ARG A 71 4.31 -11.49 -9.64
C ARG A 71 2.90 -11.02 -9.31
N SER A 72 2.52 -11.04 -8.03
CA SER A 72 1.24 -10.53 -7.54
C SER A 72 1.31 -10.15 -6.06
N ALA A 73 0.40 -9.27 -5.65
CA ALA A 73 0.18 -8.87 -4.27
C ALA A 73 -1.32 -8.96 -3.94
N GLU A 74 -1.65 -9.53 -2.79
CA GLU A 74 -3.04 -9.74 -2.36
C GLU A 74 -3.21 -9.34 -0.90
N ILE A 75 -4.32 -8.69 -0.57
CA ILE A 75 -4.67 -8.37 0.82
C ILE A 75 -5.34 -9.60 1.43
N HIS A 76 -4.84 -10.04 2.58
CA HIS A 76 -5.37 -11.17 3.33
C HIS A 76 -5.67 -10.77 4.77
N ARG A 77 -6.53 -11.55 5.41
CA ARG A 77 -6.83 -11.47 6.84
C ARG A 77 -6.58 -12.83 7.49
N THR A 78 -5.88 -12.84 8.59
CA THR A 78 -5.79 -14.03 9.44
C THR A 78 -7.06 -14.14 10.28
N VAL A 79 -7.68 -15.31 10.26
CA VAL A 79 -8.79 -15.69 11.15
C VAL A 79 -8.41 -16.97 11.86
N VAL A 80 -8.88 -17.16 13.09
CA VAL A 80 -8.69 -18.41 13.84
C VAL A 80 -10.04 -19.10 13.97
N GLU A 81 -10.14 -20.29 13.36
CA GLU A 81 -11.33 -21.16 13.42
C GLU A 81 -10.91 -22.51 13.99
N ASP A 82 -11.57 -22.93 15.06
CA ASP A 82 -11.29 -24.20 15.76
C ASP A 82 -9.80 -24.36 16.17
N GLY A 83 -9.17 -23.24 16.56
CA GLY A 83 -7.74 -23.22 16.93
C GLY A 83 -6.75 -23.26 15.75
N VAL A 84 -7.26 -23.23 14.51
CA VAL A 84 -6.43 -23.22 13.29
C VAL A 84 -6.44 -21.83 12.66
N ALA A 85 -5.26 -21.25 12.45
CA ALA A 85 -5.12 -20.00 11.71
C ALA A 85 -5.31 -20.23 10.20
N LYS A 86 -6.21 -19.45 9.60
CA LYS A 86 -6.47 -19.43 8.15
C LYS A 86 -6.25 -18.02 7.64
N MET A 87 -5.72 -17.90 6.43
CA MET A 87 -5.55 -16.63 5.72
C MET A 87 -6.61 -16.55 4.62
N LEU A 88 -7.50 -15.56 4.71
CA LEU A 88 -8.59 -15.37 3.77
C LEU A 88 -8.34 -14.10 2.95
N PRO A 89 -8.50 -14.16 1.60
CA PRO A 89 -8.37 -12.97 0.76
C PRO A 89 -9.46 -11.94 1.09
N VAL A 90 -9.08 -10.67 0.99
CA VAL A 90 -9.96 -9.51 1.23
C VAL A 90 -9.97 -8.66 -0.04
N SER A 91 -11.15 -8.43 -0.61
CA SER A 91 -11.32 -7.74 -1.89
C SER A 91 -11.15 -6.21 -1.81
N GLY A 92 -11.03 -5.65 -0.62
CA GLY A 92 -10.82 -4.22 -0.41
C GLY A 92 -10.85 -3.86 1.07
N LEU A 93 -10.37 -2.65 1.40
CA LEU A 93 -10.36 -2.12 2.76
C LEU A 93 -10.99 -0.73 2.77
N ASP A 94 -11.94 -0.50 3.65
CA ASP A 94 -12.53 0.81 3.88
C ASP A 94 -11.73 1.53 4.96
N VAL A 95 -11.22 2.73 4.65
CA VAL A 95 -10.48 3.59 5.57
C VAL A 95 -11.34 4.82 5.85
N ALA A 96 -11.87 4.92 7.05
CA ALA A 96 -12.76 6.02 7.44
C ALA A 96 -12.11 7.40 7.26
N ALA A 97 -12.92 8.43 7.08
CA ALA A 97 -12.48 9.83 7.03
C ALA A 97 -11.64 10.19 8.26
N GLY A 98 -10.45 10.76 8.06
CA GLY A 98 -9.51 11.09 9.13
C GLY A 98 -8.98 9.88 9.91
N GLY A 99 -9.25 8.65 9.44
CA GLY A 99 -8.89 7.40 10.09
C GLY A 99 -7.66 6.71 9.50
N SER A 100 -7.34 5.57 10.07
CA SER A 100 -6.26 4.70 9.58
C SER A 100 -6.62 3.24 9.74
N ILE A 101 -5.95 2.39 8.96
CA ILE A 101 -6.02 0.94 9.07
C ILE A 101 -4.61 0.36 9.11
N SER A 102 -4.37 -0.55 10.07
CA SER A 102 -3.08 -1.23 10.20
C SER A 102 -3.14 -2.62 9.60
N LEU A 103 -2.14 -2.91 8.75
CA LEU A 103 -1.82 -4.24 8.30
C LEU A 103 -0.66 -4.73 9.16
N GLU A 104 -0.89 -5.78 9.97
CA GLU A 104 0.03 -6.23 11.01
C GLU A 104 0.05 -7.76 11.15
N PRO A 105 1.11 -8.35 11.70
CA PRO A 105 1.18 -9.79 11.96
C PRO A 105 -0.03 -10.28 12.77
N GLY A 106 -0.64 -11.38 12.32
CA GLY A 106 -1.82 -11.96 12.96
C GLY A 106 -3.15 -11.30 12.61
N GLY A 107 -3.12 -10.18 11.86
CA GLY A 107 -4.29 -9.44 11.39
C GLY A 107 -4.39 -9.38 9.87
N LEU A 108 -4.71 -8.18 9.36
CA LEU A 108 -4.62 -7.85 7.94
C LEU A 108 -3.14 -7.82 7.52
N HIS A 109 -2.83 -8.28 6.32
CA HIS A 109 -1.48 -8.26 5.76
C HIS A 109 -1.53 -8.34 4.23
N VAL A 110 -0.42 -8.05 3.58
CA VAL A 110 -0.26 -8.24 2.13
C VAL A 110 0.54 -9.50 1.89
N MET A 111 -0.01 -10.46 1.16
CA MET A 111 0.72 -11.59 0.64
C MET A 111 1.37 -11.21 -0.70
N LEU A 112 2.68 -11.38 -0.78
CA LEU A 112 3.51 -11.06 -1.94
C LEU A 112 4.00 -12.37 -2.56
N PHE A 113 3.60 -12.64 -3.80
CA PHE A 113 3.88 -13.92 -4.47
C PHE A 113 5.00 -13.79 -5.50
N ASP A 114 5.89 -14.79 -5.50
CA ASP A 114 6.95 -14.99 -6.47
C ASP A 114 7.80 -13.71 -6.70
N PRO A 115 8.72 -13.40 -5.78
CA PRO A 115 9.61 -12.26 -5.90
C PRO A 115 10.48 -12.39 -7.17
N GLN A 116 10.67 -11.30 -7.92
CA GLN A 116 11.47 -11.25 -9.14
C GLN A 116 12.98 -11.47 -8.87
N ARG A 117 13.41 -11.28 -7.63
CA ARG A 117 14.75 -11.53 -7.12
C ARG A 117 14.70 -11.98 -5.65
N PRO A 118 15.73 -12.69 -5.17
CA PRO A 118 15.84 -12.95 -3.74
C PRO A 118 15.90 -11.63 -2.95
N LEU A 119 15.14 -11.57 -1.86
CA LEU A 119 15.08 -10.44 -0.93
C LEU A 119 15.68 -10.83 0.41
N ARG A 120 16.53 -9.97 0.96
CA ARG A 120 17.22 -10.15 2.25
C ARG A 120 17.02 -8.94 3.13
N GLU A 121 17.29 -9.08 4.41
CA GLU A 121 17.30 -7.97 5.37
C GLU A 121 18.07 -6.75 4.84
N GLY A 122 17.42 -5.58 4.91
CA GLY A 122 17.94 -4.31 4.41
C GLY A 122 17.60 -4.01 2.94
N ASP A 123 17.16 -5.01 2.15
CA ASP A 123 16.63 -4.75 0.81
C ASP A 123 15.34 -3.94 0.88
N THR A 124 14.98 -3.32 -0.24
CA THR A 124 13.69 -2.65 -0.41
C THR A 124 12.94 -3.21 -1.60
N ALA A 125 11.61 -3.16 -1.54
CA ALA A 125 10.74 -3.44 -2.67
C ALA A 125 9.63 -2.38 -2.73
N THR A 126 9.16 -2.10 -3.95
CA THR A 126 8.08 -1.16 -4.20
C THR A 126 6.74 -1.85 -4.06
N LEU A 127 5.85 -1.28 -3.27
CA LEU A 127 4.43 -1.66 -3.22
C LEU A 127 3.60 -0.51 -3.77
N VAL A 128 2.51 -0.82 -4.46
CA VAL A 128 1.58 0.15 -5.03
C VAL A 128 0.19 -0.14 -4.47
N VAL A 129 -0.38 0.84 -3.80
CA VAL A 129 -1.73 0.78 -3.21
C VAL A 129 -2.71 1.47 -4.15
N HIS A 130 -3.78 0.78 -4.54
CA HIS A 130 -4.83 1.31 -5.41
C HIS A 130 -6.07 1.70 -4.61
N THR A 131 -6.66 2.82 -4.98
CA THR A 131 -7.90 3.31 -4.37
C THR A 131 -9.07 3.27 -5.36
N ALA A 132 -10.29 3.27 -4.86
CA ALA A 132 -11.50 3.35 -5.68
C ALA A 132 -11.61 4.67 -6.46
N SER A 133 -10.94 5.74 -6.00
CA SER A 133 -10.84 7.00 -6.74
C SER A 133 -9.90 6.94 -7.94
N GLY A 134 -9.19 5.83 -8.14
CA GLY A 134 -8.23 5.64 -9.23
C GLY A 134 -6.81 6.12 -8.90
N ALA A 135 -6.53 6.54 -7.66
CA ALA A 135 -5.17 6.87 -7.26
C ALA A 135 -4.34 5.59 -7.06
N ALA A 136 -3.05 5.67 -7.41
CA ALA A 136 -2.05 4.64 -7.20
C ALA A 136 -0.88 5.25 -6.38
N ILE A 137 -0.72 4.78 -5.15
CA ILE A 137 0.25 5.31 -4.20
C ILE A 137 1.40 4.32 -4.06
N SER A 138 2.60 4.72 -4.49
CA SER A 138 3.80 3.90 -4.37
C SER A 138 4.49 4.13 -3.04
N VAL A 139 4.93 3.05 -2.38
CA VAL A 139 5.72 3.10 -1.16
C VAL A 139 6.88 2.11 -1.23
N GLN A 140 8.02 2.48 -0.63
CA GLN A 140 9.15 1.57 -0.45
C GLN A 140 9.00 0.82 0.86
N ALA A 141 8.94 -0.50 0.79
CA ALA A 141 8.90 -1.38 1.95
C ALA A 141 10.29 -1.98 2.20
N THR A 142 10.80 -1.85 3.41
CA THR A 142 12.11 -2.40 3.79
C THR A 142 11.95 -3.84 4.27
N VAL A 143 12.83 -4.73 3.82
CA VAL A 143 12.88 -6.12 4.30
C VAL A 143 13.53 -6.16 5.68
N VAL A 144 12.82 -6.74 6.65
CA VAL A 144 13.23 -6.81 8.05
C VAL A 144 13.22 -8.26 8.52
N ARG A 145 14.31 -8.67 9.16
CA ARG A 145 14.35 -9.95 9.90
C ARG A 145 13.79 -9.73 11.30
N LYS A 146 12.55 -10.13 11.52
CA LYS A 146 12.02 -10.25 12.89
C LYS A 146 12.29 -11.67 13.40
N THR A 147 13.27 -11.80 14.28
CA THR A 147 13.47 -13.01 15.08
C THR A 147 12.30 -13.10 16.05
N GLY A 148 11.61 -14.24 16.02
CA GLY A 148 10.30 -14.43 16.64
C GLY A 148 10.25 -14.10 18.13
N ASP A 149 9.42 -13.11 18.45
CA ASP A 149 8.92 -12.83 19.79
C ASP A 149 7.40 -12.61 19.81
N ASP A 150 6.65 -13.06 18.78
CA ASP A 150 5.20 -12.96 18.74
C ASP A 150 4.48 -14.33 18.90
N ALA A 151 5.18 -15.38 19.34
CA ALA A 151 4.56 -16.62 19.78
C ALA A 151 4.67 -16.70 21.31
N GLY A 152 3.87 -15.90 22.01
CA GLY A 152 3.64 -16.04 23.44
C GLY A 152 2.97 -17.37 23.76
N HIS A 153 3.69 -18.47 23.70
CA HIS A 153 3.34 -19.71 24.36
C HIS A 153 4.30 -19.90 25.53
N ASP A 154 3.92 -19.33 26.66
CA ASP A 154 4.45 -19.64 27.97
C ASP A 154 4.08 -21.11 28.31
N HIS A 155 4.98 -22.02 28.00
CA HIS A 155 4.95 -23.39 28.50
C HIS A 155 5.71 -23.43 29.82
N SER A 156 5.07 -22.95 30.89
CA SER A 156 5.54 -23.22 32.25
C SER A 156 5.40 -24.73 32.53
N HIS A 157 6.45 -25.47 32.32
CA HIS A 157 6.56 -26.85 32.80
C HIS A 157 6.75 -26.81 34.29
N HIS A 158 5.67 -27.06 35.03
CA HIS A 158 5.77 -27.48 36.42
C HIS A 158 6.17 -28.95 36.47
N HIS A 159 7.42 -29.17 36.86
CA HIS A 159 7.87 -30.50 37.35
C HIS A 159 7.49 -30.64 38.81
N HIS A 160 6.71 -31.66 39.08
CA HIS A 160 6.58 -32.33 40.39
C HIS A 160 7.34 -33.65 40.33
#